data_968e0687dc8e67376e0453ffaaabfce4
#
_entry.id   968e0687dc8e67376e0453ffaaabfce4
#
_cell.length_a   1.000
_cell.length_b   1.000
_cell.length_c   1.000
_cell.angle_alpha   90.00
_cell.angle_beta   90.00
_cell.angle_gamma   90.00
#
_symmetry.space_group_name_H-M   'P 1'
#
loop_
_entity.id
_entity.type
_entity.pdbx_description
1 polymer ?
#
loop_
_entity_poly.entity_id
_entity_poly.type
_entity_poly.pdbx_seq_one_letter_code
_entity_poly.pdbx_strand_id
1 'polypeptide(L)'
;MSDIASGDLGPWLSPEDLALVRRKVPILYIDALPVRVDGRGELEEVGLLLRGTEAGTISRALVSGRVLFHETVREALERHLEKDLGPMALPRIPLSPLPYAVGEYFPTPGSPFYDPRQHAVSLAYVVPVVGDCRPSHDTLELTWLTPAEALTPEVLGDMSEGHASLVRQALAHLGRLR
;
A
#
# COMPACT_ATOMS: atom_id res chain seq x y z
N MET A 1 12.52 24.41 27.99
CA MET A 1 12.52 24.09 26.55
C MET A 1 13.89 23.48 26.27
N SER A 2 13.94 22.16 26.19
CA SER A 2 15.19 21.46 25.86
C SER A 2 15.40 21.58 24.35
N ASP A 3 16.55 22.11 23.95
CA ASP A 3 17.00 22.14 22.55
C ASP A 3 16.98 20.71 21.98
N ILE A 4 16.10 20.47 21.02
CA ILE A 4 16.20 19.30 20.19
C ILE A 4 17.44 19.53 19.34
N ALA A 5 18.49 18.76 19.60
CA ALA A 5 19.73 18.83 18.85
C ALA A 5 19.40 18.61 17.37
N SER A 6 19.83 19.55 16.52
CA SER A 6 19.53 19.60 15.07
C SER A 6 20.13 18.43 14.25
N GLY A 7 20.67 17.41 14.92
CA GLY A 7 21.28 16.24 14.28
C GLY A 7 20.35 15.03 14.11
N ASP A 8 19.15 15.05 14.70
CA ASP A 8 18.28 13.86 14.83
C ASP A 8 16.95 13.97 14.05
N LEU A 9 16.83 14.93 13.15
CA LEU A 9 15.60 15.17 12.36
C LEU A 9 15.60 14.40 11.02
N GLY A 10 16.16 13.19 11.01
CA GLY A 10 16.06 12.31 9.83
C GLY A 10 14.64 11.75 9.68
N PRO A 11 14.20 11.47 8.43
CA PRO A 11 12.88 10.89 8.19
C PRO A 11 12.79 9.43 8.66
N TRP A 12 13.89 8.78 8.96
CA TRP A 12 14.00 7.39 9.34
C TRP A 12 14.19 7.21 10.83
N LEU A 13 13.31 6.45 11.47
CA LEU A 13 13.45 6.06 12.86
C LEU A 13 14.45 4.89 12.99
N SER A 14 15.21 4.87 14.07
CA SER A 14 15.96 3.69 14.48
C SER A 14 14.98 2.51 14.74
N PRO A 15 15.43 1.25 14.72
CA PRO A 15 14.57 0.12 15.09
C PRO A 15 13.94 0.27 16.48
N GLU A 16 14.68 0.80 17.44
CA GLU A 16 14.25 1.04 18.82
C GLU A 16 13.17 2.13 18.89
N ASP A 17 13.37 3.26 18.20
CA ASP A 17 12.41 4.36 18.16
C ASP A 17 11.13 3.93 17.44
N LEU A 18 11.26 3.20 16.34
CA LEU A 18 10.12 2.65 15.63
C LEU A 18 9.31 1.70 16.53
N ALA A 19 9.99 0.83 17.30
CA ALA A 19 9.33 -0.05 18.25
C ALA A 19 8.62 0.73 19.37
N LEU A 20 9.20 1.83 19.83
CA LEU A 20 8.56 2.72 20.80
C LEU A 20 7.33 3.40 20.22
N VAL A 21 7.47 4.02 19.04
CA VAL A 21 6.38 4.73 18.36
C VAL A 21 5.21 3.81 18.07
N ARG A 22 5.46 2.58 17.59
CA ARG A 22 4.42 1.55 17.35
C ARG A 22 3.56 1.23 18.57
N ARG A 23 4.10 1.37 19.78
CA ARG A 23 3.37 1.13 21.04
C ARG A 23 2.66 2.36 21.60
N LYS A 24 2.91 3.54 21.06
CA LYS A 24 2.48 4.81 21.68
C LYS A 24 1.49 5.60 20.83
N VAL A 25 1.61 5.52 19.50
CA VAL A 25 0.77 6.30 18.57
C VAL A 25 0.39 5.46 17.35
N PRO A 26 -0.75 5.76 16.71
CA PRO A 26 -1.07 5.21 15.40
C PRO A 26 -0.01 5.64 14.37
N ILE A 27 0.37 4.71 13.48
CA ILE A 27 1.32 4.99 12.41
C ILE A 27 0.57 5.21 11.10
N LEU A 28 0.88 6.28 10.40
CA LEU A 28 0.29 6.58 9.10
C LEU A 28 0.96 5.73 8.01
N TYR A 29 0.13 5.03 7.24
CA TYR A 29 0.49 4.26 6.06
C TYR A 29 -0.25 4.76 4.82
N ILE A 30 0.29 4.40 3.67
CA ILE A 30 -0.46 4.37 2.41
C ILE A 30 -0.58 2.92 1.94
N ASP A 31 -1.70 2.60 1.33
CA ASP A 31 -1.90 1.42 0.50
C ASP A 31 -2.29 1.87 -0.91
N ALA A 32 -1.60 1.38 -1.93
CA ALA A 32 -1.89 1.75 -3.30
C ALA A 32 -2.17 0.50 -4.15
N LEU A 33 -3.28 0.55 -4.88
CA LEU A 33 -3.61 -0.40 -5.92
C LEU A 33 -3.19 0.20 -7.26
N PRO A 34 -2.08 -0.24 -7.88
CA PRO A 34 -1.73 0.18 -9.21
C PRO A 34 -2.72 -0.39 -10.21
N VAL A 35 -3.12 0.43 -11.18
CA VAL A 35 -4.10 0.02 -12.19
C VAL A 35 -3.63 0.41 -13.60
N ARG A 36 -4.09 -0.34 -14.60
CA ARG A 36 -4.04 0.04 -16.01
C ARG A 36 -5.42 0.43 -16.49
N VAL A 37 -5.46 1.48 -17.25
CA VAL A 37 -6.69 2.00 -17.86
C VAL A 37 -6.52 2.10 -19.36
N ASP A 38 -7.62 1.90 -20.08
CA ASP A 38 -7.66 2.05 -21.54
C ASP A 38 -7.60 3.51 -21.98
N GLY A 39 -7.65 3.75 -23.29
CA GLY A 39 -7.64 5.09 -23.87
C GLY A 39 -8.87 5.95 -23.53
N ARG A 40 -9.90 5.39 -22.92
CA ARG A 40 -11.10 6.08 -22.41
C ARG A 40 -11.06 6.31 -20.90
N GLY A 41 -10.01 5.82 -20.22
CA GLY A 41 -9.87 5.88 -18.77
C GLY A 41 -10.63 4.75 -18.03
N GLU A 42 -11.14 3.74 -18.75
CA GLU A 42 -11.78 2.58 -18.14
C GLU A 42 -10.74 1.60 -17.60
N LEU A 43 -11.05 1.01 -16.44
CA LEU A 43 -10.19 0.04 -15.80
C LEU A 43 -10.05 -1.24 -16.62
N GLU A 44 -8.83 -1.59 -17.00
CA GLU A 44 -8.49 -2.85 -17.67
C GLU A 44 -7.92 -3.87 -16.69
N GLU A 45 -6.90 -3.49 -15.92
CA GLU A 45 -6.18 -4.40 -15.04
C GLU A 45 -5.84 -3.73 -13.71
N VAL A 46 -5.71 -4.56 -12.69
CA VAL A 46 -5.16 -4.20 -11.37
C VAL A 46 -3.87 -4.96 -11.12
N GLY A 47 -2.89 -4.29 -10.52
CA GLY A 47 -1.59 -4.86 -10.20
C GLY A 47 -1.53 -5.33 -8.75
N LEU A 48 -1.19 -6.60 -8.54
CA LEU A 48 -0.95 -7.16 -7.21
C LEU A 48 0.49 -7.65 -7.10
N LEU A 49 1.15 -7.29 -6.01
CA LEU A 49 2.51 -7.73 -5.71
C LEU A 49 2.48 -9.14 -5.13
N LEU A 50 3.47 -9.95 -5.49
CA LEU A 50 3.75 -11.22 -4.85
C LEU A 50 4.97 -11.05 -3.95
N ARG A 51 4.81 -11.32 -2.65
CA ARG A 51 5.85 -11.13 -1.65
C ARG A 51 6.03 -12.36 -0.77
N GLY A 52 7.27 -12.62 -0.34
CA GLY A 52 7.54 -13.54 0.75
C GLY A 52 7.07 -12.95 2.08
N THR A 53 6.46 -13.78 2.93
CA THR A 53 6.09 -13.41 4.30
C THR A 53 7.20 -13.82 5.27
N GLU A 54 7.21 -13.24 6.47
CA GLU A 54 8.14 -13.64 7.54
C GLU A 54 7.98 -15.12 7.93
N ALA A 55 6.81 -15.71 7.70
CA ALA A 55 6.54 -17.13 7.92
C ALA A 55 7.07 -18.05 6.78
N GLY A 56 7.74 -17.49 5.76
CA GLY A 56 8.27 -18.24 4.62
C GLY A 56 7.22 -18.65 3.59
N THR A 57 6.00 -18.13 3.68
CA THR A 57 4.94 -18.29 2.68
C THR A 57 4.96 -17.14 1.67
N ILE A 58 4.27 -17.31 0.56
CA ILE A 58 4.09 -16.27 -0.44
C ILE A 58 2.68 -15.69 -0.27
N SER A 59 2.55 -14.38 -0.37
CA SER A 59 1.27 -13.66 -0.22
C SER A 59 1.16 -12.57 -1.27
N ARG A 60 -0.07 -12.33 -1.74
CA ARG A 60 -0.38 -11.18 -2.59
C ARG A 60 -0.61 -9.95 -1.72
N ALA A 61 -0.15 -8.79 -2.20
CA ALA A 61 -0.22 -7.55 -1.46
C ALA A 61 -0.45 -6.34 -2.37
N LEU A 62 -0.95 -5.26 -1.78
CA LEU A 62 -0.90 -3.91 -2.34
C LEU A 62 0.51 -3.33 -2.19
N VAL A 63 0.82 -2.30 -2.96
CA VAL A 63 1.94 -1.42 -2.63
C VAL A 63 1.61 -0.75 -1.31
N SER A 64 2.46 -0.90 -0.31
CA SER A 64 2.17 -0.44 1.05
C SER A 64 3.41 0.06 1.77
N GLY A 65 3.24 1.08 2.61
CA GLY A 65 4.32 1.53 3.46
C GLY A 65 4.00 2.79 4.26
N ARG A 66 4.89 3.09 5.20
CA ARG A 66 4.74 4.25 6.09
C ARG A 66 4.94 5.56 5.35
N VAL A 67 4.17 6.57 5.76
CA VAL A 67 4.49 7.97 5.48
C VAL A 67 5.57 8.40 6.48
N LEU A 68 6.63 9.02 5.98
CA LEU A 68 7.77 9.45 6.80
C LEU A 68 7.56 10.84 7.38
N PHE A 69 8.38 11.19 8.38
CA PHE A 69 8.37 12.53 8.94
C PHE A 69 8.75 13.58 7.87
N HIS A 70 8.00 14.66 7.78
CA HIS A 70 8.11 15.70 6.75
C HIS A 70 7.85 15.25 5.29
N GLU A 71 7.29 14.07 5.11
CA GLU A 71 6.89 13.57 3.80
C GLU A 71 5.40 13.82 3.56
N THR A 72 5.04 14.33 2.42
CA THR A 72 3.64 14.40 2.01
C THR A 72 3.13 13.00 1.61
N VAL A 73 1.81 12.80 1.67
CA VAL A 73 1.21 11.54 1.21
C VAL A 73 1.52 11.27 -0.28
N ARG A 74 1.60 12.33 -1.09
CA ARG A 74 1.97 12.20 -2.51
C ARG A 74 3.39 11.68 -2.68
N GLU A 75 4.35 12.23 -1.95
CA GLU A 75 5.75 11.78 -1.96
C GLU A 75 5.88 10.33 -1.46
N ALA A 76 5.13 9.97 -0.42
CA ALA A 76 5.07 8.59 0.07
C ALA A 76 4.55 7.63 -1.00
N LEU A 77 3.48 7.99 -1.72
CA LEU A 77 2.96 7.22 -2.85
C LEU A 77 4.01 7.04 -3.94
N GLU A 78 4.65 8.13 -4.38
CA GLU A 78 5.72 8.09 -5.38
C GLU A 78 6.85 7.16 -4.96
N ARG A 79 7.36 7.33 -3.76
CA ARG A 79 8.48 6.55 -3.21
C ARG A 79 8.15 5.06 -3.11
N HIS A 80 6.97 4.69 -2.60
CA HIS A 80 6.58 3.29 -2.46
C HIS A 80 6.26 2.63 -3.81
N LEU A 81 5.62 3.35 -4.72
CA LEU A 81 5.37 2.85 -6.08
C LEU A 81 6.68 2.66 -6.85
N GLU A 82 7.62 3.61 -6.79
CA GLU A 82 8.93 3.46 -7.41
C GLU A 82 9.72 2.29 -6.82
N LYS A 83 9.71 2.15 -5.48
CA LYS A 83 10.36 1.03 -4.80
C LYS A 83 9.84 -0.33 -5.27
N ASP A 84 8.51 -0.48 -5.38
CA ASP A 84 7.89 -1.79 -5.59
C ASP A 84 7.66 -2.10 -7.08
N LEU A 85 7.45 -1.09 -7.92
CA LEU A 85 7.17 -1.24 -9.36
C LEU A 85 8.34 -0.85 -10.26
N GLY A 86 9.36 -0.22 -9.70
CA GLY A 86 10.51 0.29 -10.44
C GLY A 86 10.33 1.72 -10.96
N PRO A 87 11.44 2.39 -11.32
CA PRO A 87 11.45 3.82 -11.68
C PRO A 87 10.74 4.11 -13.00
N MET A 88 10.48 3.10 -13.81
CA MET A 88 9.81 3.26 -15.11
C MET A 88 8.30 3.01 -15.04
N ALA A 89 7.73 2.81 -13.86
CA ALA A 89 6.29 2.58 -13.68
C ALA A 89 5.44 3.80 -14.08
N LEU A 90 5.98 5.02 -13.95
CA LEU A 90 5.34 6.28 -14.31
C LEU A 90 3.92 6.43 -13.75
N PRO A 91 3.76 6.45 -12.41
CA PRO A 91 2.47 6.59 -11.77
C PRO A 91 1.87 7.98 -12.03
N ARG A 92 0.56 8.02 -12.26
CA ARG A 92 -0.19 9.28 -12.42
C ARG A 92 -0.83 9.67 -11.10
N ILE A 93 -0.11 10.41 -10.27
CA ILE A 93 -0.55 10.87 -8.96
C ILE A 93 -0.90 12.35 -9.05
N PRO A 94 -2.16 12.75 -8.70
CA PRO A 94 -2.53 14.17 -8.66
C PRO A 94 -1.77 14.91 -7.55
N LEU A 95 -1.71 16.25 -7.65
CA LEU A 95 -1.07 17.10 -6.62
C LEU A 95 -1.67 16.87 -5.23
N SER A 96 -2.98 16.64 -5.16
CA SER A 96 -3.71 16.38 -3.93
C SER A 96 -4.48 15.05 -4.07
N PRO A 97 -3.83 13.90 -3.79
CA PRO A 97 -4.47 12.62 -3.92
C PRO A 97 -5.56 12.43 -2.86
N LEU A 98 -6.71 11.90 -3.27
CA LEU A 98 -7.81 11.58 -2.37
C LEU A 98 -7.87 10.04 -2.18
N PRO A 99 -7.88 9.55 -0.92
CA PRO A 99 -8.05 8.14 -0.68
C PRO A 99 -9.49 7.69 -1.00
N TYR A 100 -9.65 6.49 -1.55
CA TYR A 100 -10.98 5.89 -1.71
C TYR A 100 -11.47 5.21 -0.44
N ALA A 101 -10.54 4.83 0.45
CA ALA A 101 -10.84 4.19 1.72
C ALA A 101 -9.78 4.53 2.79
N VAL A 102 -10.15 4.33 4.04
CA VAL A 102 -9.25 4.36 5.19
C VAL A 102 -9.29 3.00 5.86
N GLY A 103 -8.14 2.35 6.01
CA GLY A 103 -7.99 1.09 6.75
C GLY A 103 -7.41 1.36 8.12
N GLU A 104 -8.05 0.88 9.18
CA GLU A 104 -7.55 0.99 10.55
C GLU A 104 -7.10 -0.39 11.04
N TYR A 105 -5.80 -0.59 11.08
CA TYR A 105 -5.17 -1.85 11.48
C TYR A 105 -4.90 -1.86 12.98
N PHE A 106 -5.37 -2.91 13.66
CA PHE A 106 -5.21 -3.07 15.11
C PHE A 106 -4.45 -4.35 15.45
N PRO A 107 -3.68 -4.38 16.57
CA PRO A 107 -3.02 -5.58 17.07
C PRO A 107 -3.99 -6.49 17.84
N THR A 108 -5.28 -6.43 17.54
CA THR A 108 -6.33 -7.22 18.18
C THR A 108 -6.73 -8.38 17.27
N PRO A 109 -6.48 -9.64 17.66
CA PRO A 109 -6.89 -10.80 16.87
C PRO A 109 -8.37 -10.78 16.53
N GLY A 110 -8.72 -11.12 15.29
CA GLY A 110 -10.10 -11.09 14.79
C GLY A 110 -10.55 -9.75 14.23
N SER A 111 -9.73 -8.72 14.28
CA SER A 111 -9.99 -7.48 13.54
C SER A 111 -9.89 -7.74 12.02
N PRO A 112 -10.82 -7.21 11.20
CA PRO A 112 -10.75 -7.33 9.74
C PRO A 112 -9.46 -6.76 9.15
N PHE A 113 -8.96 -5.68 9.76
CA PHE A 113 -7.66 -5.10 9.52
C PHE A 113 -6.75 -5.43 10.71
N TYR A 114 -6.03 -6.53 10.62
CA TYR A 114 -5.16 -7.02 11.69
C TYR A 114 -3.69 -6.82 11.36
N ASP A 115 -2.96 -6.14 12.24
CA ASP A 115 -1.49 -6.07 12.23
C ASP A 115 -0.99 -6.30 13.67
N PRO A 116 -0.38 -7.45 13.97
CA PRO A 116 0.07 -7.77 15.34
C PRO A 116 1.16 -6.83 15.87
N ARG A 117 1.80 -6.05 14.98
CA ARG A 117 2.93 -5.19 15.33
C ARG A 117 2.52 -3.82 15.83
N GLN A 118 1.32 -3.31 15.45
CA GLN A 118 1.02 -1.90 15.62
C GLN A 118 -0.45 -1.54 15.41
N HIS A 119 -0.85 -0.37 15.91
CA HIS A 119 -2.01 0.35 15.39
C HIS A 119 -1.55 1.21 14.20
N ALA A 120 -2.12 1.00 13.04
CA ALA A 120 -1.84 1.80 11.85
C ALA A 120 -3.13 2.33 11.23
N VAL A 121 -3.05 3.53 10.67
CA VAL A 121 -4.09 4.12 9.84
C VAL A 121 -3.54 4.19 8.43
N SER A 122 -4.15 3.46 7.51
CA SER A 122 -3.73 3.44 6.11
C SER A 122 -4.72 4.21 5.24
N LEU A 123 -4.19 5.11 4.43
CA LEU A 123 -4.93 5.80 3.38
C LEU A 123 -4.79 5.00 2.09
N ALA A 124 -5.90 4.54 1.52
CA ALA A 124 -5.90 3.64 0.36
C ALA A 124 -6.21 4.40 -0.94
N TYR A 125 -5.37 4.17 -1.96
CA TYR A 125 -5.41 4.86 -3.24
C TYR A 125 -5.49 3.91 -4.42
N VAL A 126 -6.22 4.30 -5.46
CA VAL A 126 -6.09 3.72 -6.80
C VAL A 126 -5.16 4.63 -7.59
N VAL A 127 -4.10 4.05 -8.17
CA VAL A 127 -3.09 4.82 -8.88
C VAL A 127 -2.89 4.27 -10.30
N PRO A 128 -3.31 5.00 -11.35
CA PRO A 128 -2.99 4.62 -12.71
C PRO A 128 -1.49 4.64 -12.95
N VAL A 129 -0.95 3.59 -13.57
CA VAL A 129 0.44 3.51 -14.01
C VAL A 129 0.50 3.23 -15.51
N VAL A 130 1.40 3.91 -16.22
CA VAL A 130 1.45 3.87 -17.70
C VAL A 130 2.76 3.33 -18.23
N GLY A 131 3.75 3.16 -17.37
CA GLY A 131 5.08 2.73 -17.75
C GLY A 131 5.33 1.24 -17.65
N ASP A 132 6.57 0.85 -17.87
CA ASP A 132 7.06 -0.53 -17.73
C ASP A 132 7.38 -0.79 -16.26
N CYS A 133 6.56 -1.63 -15.64
CA CYS A 133 6.72 -2.00 -14.24
C CYS A 133 7.69 -3.19 -14.13
N ARG A 134 8.78 -2.98 -13.40
CA ARG A 134 9.76 -4.02 -13.07
C ARG A 134 9.92 -4.09 -11.57
N PRO A 135 9.31 -5.09 -10.92
CA PRO A 135 9.44 -5.28 -9.48
C PRO A 135 10.90 -5.32 -9.04
N SER A 136 11.19 -4.76 -7.89
CA SER A 136 12.51 -4.71 -7.30
C SER A 136 12.45 -4.99 -5.79
N HIS A 137 13.63 -5.19 -5.19
CA HIS A 137 13.77 -5.44 -3.75
C HIS A 137 13.01 -6.71 -3.29
N ASP A 138 12.11 -6.57 -2.33
CA ASP A 138 11.40 -7.69 -1.68
C ASP A 138 10.18 -8.18 -2.47
N THR A 139 9.88 -7.58 -3.62
CA THR A 139 8.79 -7.98 -4.49
C THR A 139 9.25 -9.03 -5.47
N LEU A 140 8.70 -10.24 -5.36
CA LEU A 140 9.05 -11.37 -6.23
C LEU A 140 8.49 -11.18 -7.63
N GLU A 141 7.25 -10.69 -7.73
CA GLU A 141 6.52 -10.52 -8.98
C GLU A 141 5.44 -9.45 -8.84
N LEU A 142 5.10 -8.80 -9.93
CA LEU A 142 3.89 -8.00 -10.12
C LEU A 142 2.98 -8.73 -11.11
N THR A 143 1.80 -9.13 -10.67
CA THR A 143 0.80 -9.77 -11.51
C THR A 143 -0.28 -8.78 -11.87
N TRP A 144 -0.54 -8.61 -13.17
CA TRP A 144 -1.66 -7.84 -13.68
C TRP A 144 -2.87 -8.77 -13.88
N LEU A 145 -4.00 -8.40 -13.30
CA LEU A 145 -5.23 -9.18 -13.29
C LEU A 145 -6.39 -8.30 -13.75
N THR A 146 -7.32 -8.89 -14.49
CA THR A 146 -8.62 -8.24 -14.74
C THR A 146 -9.36 -8.06 -13.41
N PRO A 147 -10.31 -7.10 -13.30
CA PRO A 147 -11.14 -6.94 -12.11
C PRO A 147 -11.84 -8.22 -11.65
N ALA A 148 -12.28 -9.05 -12.60
CA ALA A 148 -12.95 -10.32 -12.30
C ALA A 148 -11.99 -11.36 -11.68
N GLU A 149 -10.79 -11.48 -12.22
CA GLU A 149 -9.74 -12.36 -11.68
C GLU A 149 -9.28 -11.92 -10.30
N ALA A 150 -9.11 -10.61 -10.09
CA ALA A 150 -8.69 -10.07 -8.79
C ALA A 150 -9.71 -10.32 -7.66
N LEU A 151 -10.98 -10.56 -8.00
CA LEU A 151 -12.06 -10.85 -7.05
C LEU A 151 -12.28 -12.35 -6.81
N THR A 152 -11.54 -13.22 -7.47
CA THR A 152 -11.69 -14.67 -7.22
C THR A 152 -11.33 -15.04 -5.79
N PRO A 153 -12.01 -16.04 -5.19
CA PRO A 153 -11.69 -16.52 -3.85
C PRO A 153 -10.22 -16.93 -3.67
N GLU A 154 -9.62 -17.47 -4.74
CA GLU A 154 -8.22 -17.87 -4.77
C GLU A 154 -7.29 -16.65 -4.60
N VAL A 155 -7.44 -15.63 -5.42
CA VAL A 155 -6.61 -14.41 -5.35
C VAL A 155 -6.79 -13.68 -4.02
N LEU A 156 -8.03 -13.52 -3.56
CA LEU A 156 -8.31 -12.84 -2.30
C LEU A 156 -7.86 -13.66 -1.08
N GLY A 157 -7.89 -15.00 -1.18
CA GLY A 157 -7.42 -15.91 -0.12
C GLY A 157 -5.90 -15.88 0.07
N ASP A 158 -5.15 -15.48 -0.96
CA ASP A 158 -3.70 -15.29 -0.89
C ASP A 158 -3.29 -13.95 -0.27
N MET A 159 -4.25 -13.10 0.12
CA MET A 159 -4.02 -11.78 0.71
C MET A 159 -4.32 -11.76 2.20
N SER A 160 -3.77 -10.78 2.93
CA SER A 160 -4.32 -10.43 4.23
C SER A 160 -5.78 -9.95 4.08
N GLU A 161 -6.61 -10.19 5.11
CA GLU A 161 -8.01 -9.75 5.08
C GLU A 161 -8.14 -8.23 4.83
N GLY A 162 -7.23 -7.43 5.39
CA GLY A 162 -7.19 -5.98 5.18
C GLY A 162 -6.97 -5.62 3.71
N HIS A 163 -5.95 -6.18 3.07
CA HIS A 163 -5.68 -5.93 1.65
C HIS A 163 -6.79 -6.47 0.75
N ALA A 164 -7.32 -7.67 1.03
CA ALA A 164 -8.47 -8.21 0.29
C ALA A 164 -9.70 -7.30 0.39
N SER A 165 -9.95 -6.74 1.57
CA SER A 165 -11.02 -5.75 1.79
C SER A 165 -10.79 -4.48 0.98
N LEU A 166 -9.56 -3.95 0.96
CA LEU A 166 -9.22 -2.75 0.20
C LEU A 166 -9.35 -2.98 -1.31
N VAL A 167 -8.97 -4.15 -1.84
CA VAL A 167 -9.18 -4.49 -3.27
C VAL A 167 -10.66 -4.48 -3.61
N ARG A 168 -11.52 -5.11 -2.79
CA ARG A 168 -12.98 -5.09 -3.01
C ARG A 168 -13.53 -3.65 -3.00
N GLN A 169 -13.11 -2.83 -2.04
CA GLN A 169 -13.53 -1.43 -1.93
C GLN A 169 -13.05 -0.60 -3.12
N ALA A 170 -11.81 -0.82 -3.60
CA ALA A 170 -11.29 -0.15 -4.79
C ALA A 170 -12.14 -0.45 -6.02
N LEU A 171 -12.45 -1.73 -6.26
CA LEU A 171 -13.25 -2.15 -7.40
C LEU A 171 -14.71 -1.68 -7.30
N ALA A 172 -15.27 -1.61 -6.09
CA ALA A 172 -16.57 -0.97 -5.85
C ALA A 172 -16.53 0.52 -6.18
N HIS A 173 -15.51 1.23 -5.70
CA HIS A 173 -15.30 2.65 -5.99
C HIS A 173 -15.18 2.93 -7.49
N LEU A 174 -14.53 2.04 -8.22
CA LEU A 174 -14.38 2.12 -9.68
C LEU A 174 -15.62 1.60 -10.46
N GLY A 175 -16.71 1.25 -9.78
CA GLY A 175 -17.95 0.76 -10.40
C GLY A 175 -17.84 -0.63 -11.03
N ARG A 176 -16.87 -1.46 -10.58
CA ARG A 176 -16.63 -2.81 -11.10
C ARG A 176 -17.20 -3.94 -10.23
N LEU A 177 -17.75 -3.64 -9.06
CA LEU A 177 -18.59 -4.52 -8.27
C LEU A 177 -20.06 -4.24 -8.61
N ARG A 178 -20.76 -5.23 -9.14
CA ARG A 178 -22.21 -5.24 -9.30
C ARG A 178 -22.84 -6.26 -8.38
#